data_3a86904211d5fd20b761a36e480def2f
#
_entry.id   3a86904211d5fd20b761a36e480def2f
#
_cell.length_a   1.000
_cell.length_b   1.000
_cell.length_c   1.000
_cell.angle_alpha   90.00
_cell.angle_beta   90.00
_cell.angle_gamma   90.00
#
_symmetry.space_group_name_H-M   'P 1'
#
loop_
_entity.id
_entity.type
_entity.pdbx_description
1 polymer ?
#
loop_
_entity_poly.entity_id
_entity_poly.type
_entity_poly.pdbx_seq_one_letter_code
_entity_poly.pdbx_strand_id
1 'polypeptide(L)'
;IQQLYHRNEGGFYLLAESLVTDVILAALSTGGDFAEIFMEDTRGTNIRMLNGSVEEGVSGRDYGVGIRIFQGFRSVYAYTNDTNRENLLKVALEAAAALSGAPQLTNIVLQRLVVDRFNPVRLEPQDVPHSDKVGIMKRANLAAAGYDKQITQVAITYLDTDQHVLIANSEGLLVQDRRIRTRLGINAVASKGNEKQSAFRGPGRHMGFELFEHIDVEEIAKDAARSAMTMVNADYAPSGKYPVIIDNEFGGVIFHEACGHGLEATSVAKGASVFSGKLGQQVASSLVTAVDDGTIPNAWGSQNIDDEGTKTRRNVLIENGILKGYMIDKLNGRRMEMEPTGSSRRQSYKFAPTSRMTNTFICAGQSTKEEIISNTEYALFAKHMGGGSVNPATGEFNFAVAEGYIVRNGKIEKPVRGGTLIGQGSQILQKIDMVASNLASGQGMCGSRSGSIPTDVGQPTIRVSEITVGGRKGAN
;
A
#
# COMPACT_ATOMS: atom_id res chain seq x y z
N ILE A 1 6.36 -25.02 -28.86
CA ILE A 1 6.31 -23.77 -28.08
C ILE A 1 4.89 -23.18 -28.07
N GLN A 2 4.17 -23.15 -29.21
CA GLN A 2 2.79 -22.61 -29.28
C GLN A 2 1.74 -23.38 -28.45
N GLN A 3 1.96 -24.63 -28.10
CA GLN A 3 1.02 -25.45 -27.31
C GLN A 3 1.09 -25.19 -25.78
N LEU A 4 2.12 -24.51 -25.27
CA LEU A 4 2.35 -24.30 -23.84
C LEU A 4 1.93 -22.91 -23.34
N TYR A 5 1.73 -21.97 -24.28
CA TYR A 5 1.41 -20.57 -23.95
C TYR A 5 0.31 -20.04 -24.85
N HIS A 6 -0.57 -19.22 -24.26
CA HIS A 6 -1.49 -18.37 -25.00
C HIS A 6 -0.95 -16.93 -24.99
N ARG A 7 -0.82 -16.33 -26.17
CA ARG A 7 -0.52 -14.90 -26.29
C ARG A 7 -1.83 -14.12 -26.22
N ASN A 8 -1.95 -13.21 -25.25
CA ASN A 8 -3.10 -12.31 -25.17
C ASN A 8 -2.93 -11.10 -26.11
N GLU A 9 -3.95 -10.24 -26.19
CA GLU A 9 -3.98 -9.06 -27.09
C GLU A 9 -2.83 -8.08 -26.85
N GLY A 10 -2.22 -8.04 -25.65
CA GLY A 10 -1.07 -7.20 -25.30
C GLY A 10 0.31 -7.85 -25.57
N GLY A 11 0.36 -9.07 -26.18
CA GLY A 11 1.62 -9.76 -26.47
C GLY A 11 2.30 -10.41 -25.26
N PHE A 12 1.57 -10.63 -24.16
CA PHE A 12 2.02 -11.34 -22.98
C PHE A 12 1.78 -12.84 -23.10
N TYR A 13 2.65 -13.63 -22.49
CA TYR A 13 2.57 -15.08 -22.53
C TYR A 13 2.06 -15.63 -21.20
N LEU A 14 0.94 -16.34 -21.22
CA LEU A 14 0.37 -17.03 -20.09
C LEU A 14 0.40 -18.54 -20.29
N LEU A 15 0.51 -19.32 -19.22
CA LEU A 15 0.54 -20.78 -19.28
C LEU A 15 -0.77 -21.34 -19.83
N ALA A 16 -0.67 -22.38 -20.65
CA ALA A 16 -1.83 -23.14 -21.11
C ALA A 16 -2.50 -23.89 -19.93
N GLU A 17 -3.83 -23.99 -19.94
CA GLU A 17 -4.61 -24.63 -18.86
C GLU A 17 -4.16 -26.07 -18.57
N SER A 18 -3.80 -26.83 -19.61
CA SER A 18 -3.30 -28.20 -19.45
C SER A 18 -2.00 -28.25 -18.65
N LEU A 19 -1.06 -27.32 -18.92
CA LEU A 19 0.18 -27.24 -18.17
C LEU A 19 -0.05 -26.80 -16.73
N VAL A 20 -0.95 -25.84 -16.50
CA VAL A 20 -1.37 -25.40 -15.16
C VAL A 20 -1.93 -26.59 -14.36
N THR A 21 -2.81 -27.37 -14.95
CA THR A 21 -3.39 -28.58 -14.33
C THR A 21 -2.31 -29.59 -13.97
N ASP A 22 -1.39 -29.89 -14.90
CA ASP A 22 -0.31 -30.84 -14.65
C ASP A 22 0.61 -30.40 -13.50
N VAL A 23 0.96 -29.10 -13.43
CA VAL A 23 1.80 -28.55 -12.36
C VAL A 23 1.09 -28.59 -11.00
N ILE A 24 -0.22 -28.30 -10.94
CA ILE A 24 -1.00 -28.39 -9.70
C ILE A 24 -1.08 -29.85 -9.22
N LEU A 25 -1.32 -30.80 -10.12
CA LEU A 25 -1.35 -32.23 -9.77
C LEU A 25 0.02 -32.72 -9.28
N ALA A 26 1.12 -32.29 -9.92
CA ALA A 26 2.48 -32.60 -9.46
C ALA A 26 2.74 -32.00 -8.06
N ALA A 27 2.30 -30.80 -7.80
CA ALA A 27 2.41 -30.14 -6.49
C ALA A 27 1.67 -30.89 -5.37
N LEU A 28 0.58 -31.60 -5.70
CA LEU A 28 -0.24 -32.36 -4.74
C LEU A 28 0.20 -33.84 -4.60
N SER A 29 1.22 -34.27 -5.30
CA SER A 29 1.59 -35.69 -5.43
C SER A 29 2.01 -36.37 -4.10
N THR A 30 2.37 -35.62 -3.07
CA THR A 30 2.86 -36.10 -1.79
C THR A 30 1.98 -35.72 -0.59
N GLY A 31 0.66 -35.54 -0.81
CA GLY A 31 -0.32 -35.34 0.27
C GLY A 31 -0.61 -33.89 0.62
N GLY A 32 -0.30 -32.95 -0.26
CA GLY A 32 -0.86 -31.58 -0.19
C GLY A 32 -2.39 -31.62 -0.33
N ASP A 33 -3.08 -30.80 0.44
CA ASP A 33 -4.56 -30.68 0.40
C ASP A 33 -5.04 -29.48 -0.41
N PHE A 34 -4.14 -28.56 -0.78
CA PHE A 34 -4.35 -27.43 -1.65
C PHE A 34 -3.07 -27.06 -2.37
N ALA A 35 -3.17 -26.71 -3.64
CA ALA A 35 -2.06 -26.11 -4.40
C ALA A 35 -2.54 -24.93 -5.23
N GLU A 36 -1.70 -23.93 -5.38
CA GLU A 36 -1.93 -22.70 -6.12
C GLU A 36 -0.74 -22.38 -7.02
N ILE A 37 -1.04 -21.91 -8.21
CA ILE A 37 -0.08 -21.28 -9.12
C ILE A 37 -0.40 -19.81 -9.24
N PHE A 38 0.64 -18.99 -9.09
CA PHE A 38 0.62 -17.57 -9.42
C PHE A 38 1.67 -17.31 -10.49
N MET A 39 1.23 -16.99 -11.68
CA MET A 39 2.11 -16.55 -12.77
C MET A 39 1.98 -15.05 -12.97
N GLU A 40 3.10 -14.38 -13.19
CA GLU A 40 3.10 -12.97 -13.62
C GLU A 40 4.03 -12.73 -14.80
N ASP A 41 3.69 -11.72 -15.58
CA ASP A 41 4.51 -11.09 -16.61
C ASP A 41 4.35 -9.58 -16.41
N THR A 42 5.38 -8.95 -15.88
CA THR A 42 5.37 -7.54 -15.52
C THR A 42 6.37 -6.77 -16.35
N ARG A 43 5.92 -5.71 -17.03
CA ARG A 43 6.78 -4.72 -17.67
C ARG A 43 6.72 -3.42 -16.89
N GLY A 44 7.82 -2.68 -16.86
CA GLY A 44 7.85 -1.41 -16.14
C GLY A 44 8.95 -0.49 -16.63
N THR A 45 8.76 0.78 -16.37
CA THR A 45 9.73 1.84 -16.63
C THR A 45 9.99 2.60 -15.34
N ASN A 46 11.26 2.84 -15.05
CA ASN A 46 11.70 3.71 -13.96
C ASN A 46 12.67 4.74 -14.52
N ILE A 47 12.36 6.03 -14.34
CA ILE A 47 13.22 7.15 -14.75
C ILE A 47 13.51 8.00 -13.54
N ARG A 48 14.79 8.30 -13.31
CA ARG A 48 15.25 9.19 -12.23
C ARG A 48 15.86 10.44 -12.84
N MET A 49 15.45 11.58 -12.30
CA MET A 49 15.93 12.89 -12.68
C MET A 49 16.44 13.63 -11.43
N LEU A 50 17.59 14.28 -11.55
CA LEU A 50 18.16 15.13 -10.52
C LEU A 50 18.44 16.51 -11.12
N ASN A 51 17.89 17.57 -10.53
CA ASN A 51 18.07 18.96 -10.96
C ASN A 51 17.89 19.16 -12.48
N GLY A 52 16.87 18.52 -13.05
CA GLY A 52 16.52 18.61 -14.48
C GLY A 52 17.32 17.72 -15.42
N SER A 53 18.33 17.01 -14.94
CA SER A 53 19.11 16.03 -15.70
C SER A 53 18.62 14.62 -15.42
N VAL A 54 18.36 13.82 -16.47
CA VAL A 54 18.07 12.40 -16.32
C VAL A 54 19.33 11.66 -15.94
N GLU A 55 19.34 11.04 -14.76
CA GLU A 55 20.47 10.25 -14.24
C GLU A 55 20.35 8.78 -14.64
N GLU A 56 19.13 8.27 -14.70
CA GLU A 56 18.86 6.86 -14.96
C GLU A 56 17.51 6.70 -15.67
N GLY A 57 17.46 5.80 -16.63
CA GLY A 57 16.23 5.35 -17.28
C GLY A 57 16.31 3.86 -17.54
N VAL A 58 15.49 3.08 -16.85
CA VAL A 58 15.44 1.61 -16.96
C VAL A 58 14.04 1.19 -17.36
N SER A 59 13.96 0.38 -18.41
CA SER A 59 12.76 -0.38 -18.76
C SER A 59 13.09 -1.87 -18.69
N GLY A 60 12.22 -2.63 -18.05
CA GLY A 60 12.49 -4.04 -17.83
C GLY A 60 11.24 -4.90 -17.89
N ARG A 61 11.47 -6.21 -17.90
CA ARG A 61 10.44 -7.24 -17.79
C ARG A 61 10.87 -8.23 -16.71
N ASP A 62 9.96 -8.54 -15.77
CA ASP A 62 10.10 -9.62 -14.82
C ASP A 62 8.93 -10.58 -15.01
N TYR A 63 9.21 -11.88 -15.14
CA TYR A 63 8.18 -12.88 -15.29
C TYR A 63 8.58 -14.18 -14.63
N GLY A 64 7.58 -14.94 -14.19
CA GLY A 64 7.81 -16.23 -13.57
C GLY A 64 6.56 -16.79 -12.90
N VAL A 65 6.75 -17.90 -12.21
CA VAL A 65 5.70 -18.69 -11.57
C VAL A 65 6.07 -18.97 -10.14
N GLY A 66 5.14 -18.67 -9.22
CA GLY A 66 5.16 -19.14 -7.85
C GLY A 66 4.20 -20.32 -7.68
N ILE A 67 4.63 -21.36 -6.97
CA ILE A 67 3.85 -22.56 -6.65
C ILE A 67 3.75 -22.62 -5.14
N ARG A 68 2.53 -22.67 -4.60
CA ARG A 68 2.26 -22.77 -3.16
C ARG A 68 1.44 -24.01 -2.88
N ILE A 69 1.83 -24.74 -1.84
CA ILE A 69 1.16 -25.97 -1.43
C ILE A 69 0.79 -25.85 0.05
N PHE A 70 -0.42 -26.29 0.42
CA PHE A 70 -0.83 -26.45 1.82
C PHE A 70 -0.94 -27.93 2.18
N GLN A 71 -0.62 -28.23 3.44
CA GLN A 71 -1.00 -29.44 4.12
C GLN A 71 -1.45 -29.06 5.54
N GLY A 72 -2.75 -29.01 5.75
CA GLY A 72 -3.36 -28.40 6.94
C GLY A 72 -2.97 -26.92 7.07
N PHE A 73 -2.20 -26.60 8.10
CA PHE A 73 -1.71 -25.24 8.36
C PHE A 73 -0.25 -25.01 7.93
N ARG A 74 0.41 -26.02 7.37
CA ARG A 74 1.75 -25.89 6.78
C ARG A 74 1.63 -25.32 5.37
N SER A 75 2.58 -24.49 4.98
CA SER A 75 2.68 -23.96 3.63
C SER A 75 4.09 -24.13 3.11
N VAL A 76 4.21 -24.65 1.90
CA VAL A 76 5.46 -24.72 1.13
C VAL A 76 5.32 -23.75 -0.04
N TYR A 77 6.40 -23.05 -0.37
CA TYR A 77 6.44 -22.11 -1.49
C TYR A 77 7.72 -22.30 -2.29
N ALA A 78 7.59 -22.42 -3.60
CA ALA A 78 8.70 -22.45 -4.53
C ALA A 78 8.39 -21.52 -5.72
N TYR A 79 9.40 -21.04 -6.40
CA TYR A 79 9.22 -20.19 -7.57
C TYR A 79 10.33 -20.39 -8.60
N THR A 80 10.04 -20.03 -9.85
CA THR A 80 10.99 -20.07 -10.95
C THR A 80 10.63 -19.05 -12.03
N ASN A 81 11.62 -18.56 -12.76
CA ASN A 81 11.45 -17.78 -13.98
C ASN A 81 11.66 -18.63 -15.25
N ASP A 82 12.08 -19.87 -15.10
CA ASP A 82 12.10 -20.83 -16.20
C ASP A 82 10.75 -21.55 -16.26
N THR A 83 9.91 -21.13 -17.19
CA THR A 83 8.52 -21.55 -17.32
C THR A 83 8.33 -22.67 -18.36
N ASN A 84 9.40 -23.36 -18.78
CA ASN A 84 9.24 -24.56 -19.59
C ASN A 84 8.58 -25.71 -18.77
N ARG A 85 7.89 -26.61 -19.47
CA ARG A 85 7.12 -27.69 -18.85
C ARG A 85 7.96 -28.56 -17.90
N GLU A 86 9.15 -28.97 -18.35
CA GLU A 86 10.02 -29.86 -17.58
C GLU A 86 10.43 -29.23 -16.24
N ASN A 87 10.88 -27.98 -16.29
CA ASN A 87 11.29 -27.25 -15.10
C ASN A 87 10.12 -26.94 -14.15
N LEU A 88 8.95 -26.54 -14.68
CA LEU A 88 7.77 -26.30 -13.83
C LEU A 88 7.33 -27.56 -13.10
N LEU A 89 7.29 -28.72 -13.77
CA LEU A 89 6.98 -29.99 -13.13
C LEU A 89 8.03 -30.38 -12.10
N LYS A 90 9.31 -30.19 -12.40
CA LYS A 90 10.42 -30.43 -11.47
C LYS A 90 10.27 -29.58 -10.20
N VAL A 91 10.06 -28.28 -10.33
CA VAL A 91 9.90 -27.36 -9.19
C VAL A 91 8.66 -27.71 -8.36
N ALA A 92 7.56 -28.11 -8.99
CA ALA A 92 6.35 -28.57 -8.30
C ALA A 92 6.60 -29.85 -7.50
N LEU A 93 7.30 -30.84 -8.07
CA LEU A 93 7.67 -32.09 -7.39
C LEU A 93 8.67 -31.87 -6.23
N GLU A 94 9.66 -30.98 -6.42
CA GLU A 94 10.60 -30.60 -5.37
C GLU A 94 9.89 -29.91 -4.20
N ALA A 95 8.94 -29.00 -4.49
CA ALA A 95 8.11 -28.41 -3.44
C ALA A 95 7.21 -29.42 -2.74
N ALA A 96 6.60 -30.34 -3.48
CA ALA A 96 5.80 -31.44 -2.96
C ALA A 96 6.62 -32.37 -2.03
N ALA A 97 7.87 -32.63 -2.35
CA ALA A 97 8.76 -33.50 -1.54
C ALA A 97 9.01 -32.98 -0.11
N ALA A 98 8.71 -31.71 0.18
CA ALA A 98 8.74 -31.18 1.55
C ALA A 98 7.54 -31.64 2.41
N LEU A 99 6.57 -32.34 1.81
CA LEU A 99 5.36 -32.86 2.44
C LEU A 99 5.40 -34.41 2.43
N SER A 100 4.48 -35.03 3.17
CA SER A 100 4.42 -36.51 3.29
C SER A 100 2.97 -36.96 3.26
N GLY A 101 2.64 -37.88 2.35
CA GLY A 101 1.31 -38.49 2.24
C GLY A 101 1.02 -39.01 0.84
N ALA A 102 -0.18 -39.49 0.63
CA ALA A 102 -0.67 -39.91 -0.68
C ALA A 102 -1.36 -38.80 -1.40
N PRO A 103 -1.39 -38.77 -2.75
CA PRO A 103 -2.16 -37.80 -3.54
C PRO A 103 -3.64 -37.90 -3.16
N GLN A 104 -4.26 -36.72 -2.92
CA GLN A 104 -5.69 -36.62 -2.60
C GLN A 104 -6.54 -36.34 -3.84
N LEU A 105 -5.94 -35.78 -4.88
CA LEU A 105 -6.59 -35.40 -6.14
C LEU A 105 -5.85 -36.04 -7.32
N THR A 106 -6.62 -36.60 -8.26
CA THR A 106 -6.10 -37.19 -9.50
C THR A 106 -6.56 -36.44 -10.75
N ASN A 107 -7.52 -35.55 -10.60
CA ASN A 107 -8.03 -34.70 -11.67
C ASN A 107 -8.53 -33.37 -11.11
N ILE A 108 -8.37 -32.30 -11.90
CA ILE A 108 -8.84 -30.96 -11.60
C ILE A 108 -9.50 -30.38 -12.85
N VAL A 109 -10.71 -29.83 -12.68
CA VAL A 109 -11.41 -29.11 -13.74
C VAL A 109 -11.31 -27.63 -13.41
N LEU A 110 -10.53 -26.90 -14.20
CA LEU A 110 -10.38 -25.46 -14.03
C LEU A 110 -11.63 -24.73 -14.60
N GLN A 111 -12.14 -23.79 -13.84
CA GLN A 111 -13.27 -22.91 -14.21
C GLN A 111 -12.78 -21.48 -14.27
N ARG A 112 -12.95 -20.82 -15.42
CA ARG A 112 -12.59 -19.43 -15.59
C ARG A 112 -13.51 -18.51 -14.83
N LEU A 113 -12.93 -17.77 -13.88
CA LEU A 113 -13.60 -16.66 -13.21
C LEU A 113 -13.49 -15.41 -14.09
N VAL A 114 -14.62 -14.81 -14.42
CA VAL A 114 -14.67 -13.48 -15.06
C VAL A 114 -14.55 -12.41 -13.99
N VAL A 115 -13.63 -11.49 -14.20
CA VAL A 115 -13.32 -10.41 -13.27
C VAL A 115 -13.96 -9.11 -13.76
N ASP A 116 -14.68 -8.43 -12.89
CA ASP A 116 -15.18 -7.08 -13.14
C ASP A 116 -14.00 -6.10 -13.10
N ARG A 117 -13.76 -5.40 -14.20
CA ARG A 117 -12.66 -4.43 -14.32
C ARG A 117 -13.16 -3.04 -13.98
N PHE A 118 -12.81 -2.53 -12.82
CA PHE A 118 -13.18 -1.18 -12.37
C PHE A 118 -12.01 -0.19 -12.35
N ASN A 119 -10.85 -0.60 -12.88
CA ASN A 119 -9.67 0.24 -13.06
C ASN A 119 -9.38 0.43 -14.57
N PRO A 120 -10.17 1.26 -15.29
CA PRO A 120 -9.96 1.46 -16.70
C PRO A 120 -8.65 2.20 -16.97
N VAL A 121 -7.99 1.82 -18.06
CA VAL A 121 -6.78 2.46 -18.57
C VAL A 121 -7.01 2.87 -20.01
N ARG A 122 -6.68 4.12 -20.34
CA ARG A 122 -6.86 4.70 -21.67
C ARG A 122 -5.53 4.87 -22.43
N LEU A 123 -4.50 5.35 -21.73
CA LEU A 123 -3.17 5.55 -22.28
C LEU A 123 -2.20 4.57 -21.65
N GLU A 124 -1.95 3.45 -22.35
CA GLU A 124 -1.02 2.44 -21.87
C GLU A 124 0.40 3.03 -21.78
N PRO A 125 1.09 2.93 -20.62
CA PRO A 125 2.41 3.55 -20.46
C PRO A 125 3.46 3.04 -21.47
N GLN A 126 3.33 1.80 -21.94
CA GLN A 126 4.24 1.22 -22.93
C GLN A 126 4.14 1.89 -24.32
N ASP A 127 2.98 2.51 -24.64
CA ASP A 127 2.74 3.19 -25.92
C ASP A 127 3.16 4.66 -25.87
N VAL A 128 3.53 5.17 -24.68
CA VAL A 128 3.96 6.55 -24.48
C VAL A 128 5.47 6.68 -24.65
N PRO A 129 5.95 7.57 -25.56
CA PRO A 129 7.38 7.81 -25.73
C PRO A 129 8.07 8.23 -24.43
N HIS A 130 9.31 7.78 -24.22
CA HIS A 130 10.11 8.20 -23.07
C HIS A 130 10.30 9.73 -23.01
N SER A 131 10.34 10.40 -24.15
CA SER A 131 10.40 11.86 -24.24
C SER A 131 9.26 12.56 -23.49
N ASP A 132 8.04 12.01 -23.60
CA ASP A 132 6.84 12.59 -22.98
C ASP A 132 6.85 12.37 -21.46
N LYS A 133 7.29 11.16 -21.03
CA LYS A 133 7.52 10.86 -19.60
C LYS A 133 8.54 11.82 -19.00
N VAL A 134 9.67 12.03 -19.67
CA VAL A 134 10.71 13.00 -19.28
C VAL A 134 10.16 14.43 -19.35
N GLY A 135 9.29 14.74 -20.30
CA GLY A 135 8.61 16.04 -20.43
C GLY A 135 7.83 16.43 -19.15
N ILE A 136 7.04 15.49 -18.62
CA ILE A 136 6.33 15.66 -17.34
C ILE A 136 7.31 15.91 -16.18
N MET A 137 8.39 15.13 -16.11
CA MET A 137 9.41 15.29 -15.06
C MET A 137 10.11 16.66 -15.14
N LYS A 138 10.43 17.14 -16.35
CA LYS A 138 11.02 18.46 -16.55
C LYS A 138 10.10 19.60 -16.10
N ARG A 139 8.81 19.52 -16.40
CA ARG A 139 7.80 20.50 -15.94
C ARG A 139 7.77 20.56 -14.41
N ALA A 140 7.67 19.42 -13.74
CA ALA A 140 7.71 19.34 -12.27
C ALA A 140 9.03 19.89 -11.70
N ASN A 141 10.18 19.57 -12.32
CA ASN A 141 11.49 20.08 -11.88
C ASN A 141 11.57 21.59 -11.98
N LEU A 142 11.15 22.18 -13.11
CA LEU A 142 11.19 23.63 -13.32
C LEU A 142 10.29 24.34 -12.31
N ALA A 143 9.09 23.81 -12.04
CA ALA A 143 8.15 24.38 -11.08
C ALA A 143 8.69 24.36 -9.64
N ALA A 144 9.28 23.25 -9.21
CA ALA A 144 9.87 23.12 -7.87
C ALA A 144 11.14 23.97 -7.73
N ALA A 145 12.09 23.88 -8.67
CA ALA A 145 13.36 24.60 -8.61
C ALA A 145 13.16 26.13 -8.73
N GLY A 146 12.17 26.58 -9.50
CA GLY A 146 11.83 27.99 -9.66
C GLY A 146 11.02 28.60 -8.52
N TYR A 147 10.62 27.80 -7.51
CA TYR A 147 9.76 28.27 -6.41
C TYR A 147 10.46 29.29 -5.51
N ASP A 148 11.70 28.99 -5.08
CA ASP A 148 12.52 29.90 -4.27
C ASP A 148 14.00 29.55 -4.40
N LYS A 149 14.89 30.55 -4.21
CA LYS A 149 16.34 30.40 -4.25
C LYS A 149 16.92 29.46 -3.18
N GLN A 150 16.17 29.17 -2.12
CA GLN A 150 16.56 28.22 -1.08
C GLN A 150 16.35 26.77 -1.53
N ILE A 151 15.63 26.52 -2.63
CA ILE A 151 15.52 25.16 -3.19
C ILE A 151 16.82 24.83 -3.90
N THR A 152 17.58 23.92 -3.29
CA THR A 152 18.94 23.57 -3.74
C THR A 152 19.03 22.24 -4.49
N GLN A 153 17.97 21.41 -4.37
CA GLN A 153 17.90 20.13 -5.07
C GLN A 153 16.45 19.73 -5.33
N VAL A 154 16.22 19.22 -6.52
CA VAL A 154 14.95 18.59 -6.89
C VAL A 154 15.25 17.22 -7.50
N ALA A 155 14.73 16.17 -6.88
CA ALA A 155 14.81 14.80 -7.40
C ALA A 155 13.41 14.33 -7.78
N ILE A 156 13.29 13.79 -8.99
CA ILE A 156 12.02 13.30 -9.52
C ILE A 156 12.17 11.86 -9.98
N THR A 157 11.21 11.03 -9.66
CA THR A 157 11.14 9.64 -10.11
C THR A 157 9.81 9.41 -10.81
N TYR A 158 9.87 8.95 -12.05
CA TYR A 158 8.72 8.42 -12.77
C TYR A 158 8.74 6.90 -12.71
N LEU A 159 7.61 6.29 -12.41
CA LEU A 159 7.42 4.84 -12.38
C LEU A 159 6.12 4.47 -13.08
N ASP A 160 6.20 3.51 -14.00
CA ASP A 160 5.03 2.78 -14.46
C ASP A 160 5.25 1.26 -14.39
N THR A 161 4.15 0.52 -14.27
CA THR A 161 4.12 -0.94 -14.32
C THR A 161 2.89 -1.41 -15.05
N ASP A 162 3.04 -2.46 -15.87
CA ASP A 162 1.97 -3.21 -16.50
C ASP A 162 2.16 -4.68 -16.15
N GLN A 163 1.38 -5.15 -15.17
CA GLN A 163 1.45 -6.50 -14.61
C GLN A 163 0.27 -7.33 -15.11
N HIS A 164 0.57 -8.42 -15.80
CA HIS A 164 -0.40 -9.47 -16.14
C HIS A 164 -0.22 -10.65 -15.19
N VAL A 165 -1.31 -11.10 -14.61
CA VAL A 165 -1.31 -12.25 -13.67
C VAL A 165 -2.27 -13.32 -14.13
N LEU A 166 -1.88 -14.59 -13.88
CA LEU A 166 -2.74 -15.75 -13.97
C LEU A 166 -2.66 -16.48 -12.61
N ILE A 167 -3.81 -16.73 -12.03
CA ILE A 167 -3.94 -17.45 -10.76
C ILE A 167 -4.82 -18.66 -10.99
N ALA A 168 -4.34 -19.82 -10.56
CA ALA A 168 -5.11 -21.07 -10.61
C ALA A 168 -4.85 -21.90 -9.36
N ASN A 169 -5.83 -22.70 -8.95
CA ASN A 169 -5.69 -23.54 -7.78
C ASN A 169 -6.41 -24.90 -7.91
N SER A 170 -6.11 -25.79 -6.97
CA SER A 170 -6.67 -27.15 -6.92
C SER A 170 -8.16 -27.22 -6.58
N GLU A 171 -8.79 -26.10 -6.19
CA GLU A 171 -10.24 -26.00 -5.99
C GLU A 171 -10.97 -25.66 -7.32
N GLY A 172 -10.25 -25.59 -8.43
CA GLY A 172 -10.80 -25.39 -9.75
C GLY A 172 -10.80 -23.94 -10.21
N LEU A 173 -10.23 -23.00 -9.46
CA LEU A 173 -10.12 -21.61 -9.89
C LEU A 173 -9.12 -21.46 -11.05
N LEU A 174 -9.51 -20.70 -12.07
CA LEU A 174 -8.62 -20.12 -13.08
C LEU A 174 -9.04 -18.68 -13.33
N VAL A 175 -8.17 -17.72 -13.07
CA VAL A 175 -8.48 -16.30 -13.25
C VAL A 175 -7.27 -15.54 -13.77
N GLN A 176 -7.53 -14.51 -14.55
CA GLN A 176 -6.53 -13.60 -15.10
C GLN A 176 -6.91 -12.16 -14.77
N ASP A 177 -5.89 -11.35 -14.45
CA ASP A 177 -6.05 -9.94 -14.20
C ASP A 177 -4.90 -9.14 -14.83
N ARG A 178 -5.14 -7.86 -15.11
CA ARG A 178 -4.12 -6.91 -15.57
C ARG A 178 -4.14 -5.68 -14.68
N ARG A 179 -2.96 -5.24 -14.24
CA ARG A 179 -2.79 -4.15 -13.28
C ARG A 179 -1.78 -3.15 -13.83
N ILE A 180 -2.27 -2.00 -14.26
CA ILE A 180 -1.44 -0.90 -14.76
C ILE A 180 -1.41 0.20 -13.72
N ARG A 181 -0.19 0.61 -13.33
CA ARG A 181 0.02 1.68 -12.35
C ARG A 181 1.02 2.69 -12.84
N THR A 182 0.74 3.96 -12.59
CA THR A 182 1.65 5.07 -12.88
C THR A 182 1.82 5.93 -11.64
N ARG A 183 3.05 6.38 -11.38
CA ARG A 183 3.40 7.22 -10.23
C ARG A 183 4.47 8.24 -10.59
N LEU A 184 4.38 9.43 -9.98
CA LEU A 184 5.42 10.45 -10.01
C LEU A 184 5.84 10.77 -8.58
N GLY A 185 7.11 10.58 -8.24
CA GLY A 185 7.69 11.01 -6.97
C GLY A 185 8.45 12.32 -7.17
N ILE A 186 8.17 13.34 -6.36
CA ILE A 186 8.83 14.65 -6.38
C ILE A 186 9.40 14.91 -4.99
N ASN A 187 10.71 15.07 -4.88
CA ASN A 187 11.38 15.42 -3.64
C ASN A 187 12.13 16.73 -3.82
N ALA A 188 11.72 17.76 -3.10
CA ALA A 188 12.39 19.06 -3.07
C ALA A 188 13.20 19.21 -1.78
N VAL A 189 14.41 19.75 -1.88
CA VAL A 189 15.29 20.03 -0.75
C VAL A 189 15.55 21.53 -0.68
N ALA A 190 15.21 22.13 0.47
CA ALA A 190 15.55 23.52 0.78
C ALA A 190 16.75 23.58 1.74
N SER A 191 17.60 24.59 1.57
CA SER A 191 18.80 24.80 2.39
C SER A 191 18.85 26.24 2.92
N LYS A 192 19.25 26.40 4.20
CA LYS A 192 19.48 27.70 4.85
C LYS A 192 20.72 27.57 5.78
N GLY A 193 21.83 28.11 5.36
CA GLY A 193 23.11 27.85 6.04
C GLY A 193 23.43 26.36 6.06
N ASN A 194 23.62 25.79 7.24
CA ASN A 194 23.90 24.35 7.43
C ASN A 194 22.61 23.49 7.56
N GLU A 195 21.44 24.13 7.64
CA GLU A 195 20.16 23.43 7.75
C GLU A 195 19.66 23.00 6.38
N LYS A 196 19.16 21.76 6.31
CA LYS A 196 18.50 21.23 5.12
C LYS A 196 17.19 20.55 5.52
N GLN A 197 16.14 20.80 4.77
CA GLN A 197 14.85 20.12 4.93
C GLN A 197 14.35 19.68 3.56
N SER A 198 13.70 18.53 3.55
CA SER A 198 13.11 17.99 2.32
C SER A 198 11.62 17.75 2.48
N ALA A 199 10.90 17.83 1.38
CA ALA A 199 9.51 17.41 1.33
C ALA A 199 9.24 16.58 0.08
N PHE A 200 8.44 15.53 0.25
CA PHE A 200 8.08 14.58 -0.78
C PHE A 200 6.59 14.68 -1.12
N ARG A 201 6.29 14.58 -2.43
CA ARG A 201 4.95 14.35 -2.95
C ARG A 201 5.01 13.22 -3.95
N GLY A 202 4.06 12.27 -3.86
CA GLY A 202 4.14 11.05 -4.66
C GLY A 202 2.80 10.60 -5.22
N PRO A 203 2.13 11.42 -6.08
CA PRO A 203 0.88 11.00 -6.69
C PRO A 203 1.07 9.74 -7.52
N GLY A 204 0.14 8.80 -7.36
CA GLY A 204 0.11 7.54 -8.10
C GLY A 204 -1.30 6.99 -8.17
N ARG A 205 -1.60 6.23 -9.23
CA ARG A 205 -2.91 5.60 -9.42
C ARG A 205 -2.76 4.24 -10.10
N HIS A 206 -3.76 3.39 -9.91
CA HIS A 206 -4.00 2.21 -10.75
C HIS A 206 -4.60 2.68 -12.07
N MET A 207 -3.76 3.28 -12.92
CA MET A 207 -4.13 4.01 -14.12
C MET A 207 -2.91 4.10 -15.04
N GLY A 208 -3.14 4.36 -16.32
CA GLY A 208 -2.08 4.59 -17.30
C GLY A 208 -1.50 6.01 -17.24
N PHE A 209 -0.90 6.43 -18.37
CA PHE A 209 -0.25 7.74 -18.47
C PHE A 209 -1.26 8.90 -18.42
N GLU A 210 -2.56 8.66 -18.65
CA GLU A 210 -3.63 9.62 -18.46
C GLU A 210 -3.72 10.17 -17.03
N LEU A 211 -3.04 9.59 -16.05
CA LEU A 211 -2.86 10.17 -14.72
C LEU A 211 -2.49 11.67 -14.80
N PHE A 212 -1.61 12.02 -15.74
CA PHE A 212 -1.11 13.40 -15.89
C PHE A 212 -2.09 14.37 -16.53
N GLU A 213 -3.27 13.92 -16.94
CA GLU A 213 -4.40 14.77 -17.32
C GLU A 213 -5.30 15.09 -16.11
N HIS A 214 -5.20 14.31 -15.03
CA HIS A 214 -6.02 14.44 -13.83
C HIS A 214 -5.30 15.15 -12.66
N ILE A 215 -4.00 15.39 -12.79
CA ILE A 215 -3.19 16.04 -11.76
C ILE A 215 -2.41 17.24 -12.34
N ASP A 216 -2.27 18.31 -11.56
CA ASP A 216 -1.38 19.41 -11.88
C ASP A 216 0.00 19.14 -11.29
N VAL A 217 0.93 18.68 -12.13
CA VAL A 217 2.28 18.28 -11.70
C VAL A 217 3.10 19.48 -11.24
N GLU A 218 2.86 20.67 -11.80
CA GLU A 218 3.54 21.91 -11.41
C GLU A 218 3.09 22.36 -10.01
N GLU A 219 1.79 22.34 -9.73
CA GLU A 219 1.28 22.71 -8.40
C GLU A 219 1.72 21.71 -7.33
N ILE A 220 1.73 20.41 -7.62
CA ILE A 220 2.26 19.39 -6.71
C ILE A 220 3.77 19.61 -6.45
N ALA A 221 4.53 19.97 -7.46
CA ALA A 221 5.97 20.25 -7.35
C ALA A 221 6.23 21.53 -6.54
N LYS A 222 5.45 22.58 -6.75
CA LYS A 222 5.49 23.82 -5.96
C LYS A 222 5.12 23.55 -4.50
N ASP A 223 4.13 22.68 -4.23
CA ASP A 223 3.75 22.35 -2.86
C ASP A 223 4.87 21.58 -2.14
N ALA A 224 5.60 20.68 -2.82
CA ALA A 224 6.78 20.04 -2.26
C ALA A 224 7.87 21.10 -1.93
N ALA A 225 8.16 22.01 -2.84
CA ALA A 225 9.12 23.10 -2.63
C ALA A 225 8.71 24.03 -1.49
N ARG A 226 7.43 24.46 -1.45
CA ARG A 226 6.85 25.29 -0.39
C ARG A 226 7.03 24.60 0.98
N SER A 227 6.68 23.31 1.08
CA SER A 227 6.79 22.56 2.32
C SER A 227 8.26 22.48 2.79
N ALA A 228 9.20 22.15 1.92
CA ALA A 228 10.62 22.08 2.24
C ALA A 228 11.15 23.45 2.71
N MET A 229 10.76 24.54 2.01
CA MET A 229 11.15 25.90 2.36
C MET A 229 10.53 26.34 3.70
N THR A 230 9.27 26.00 3.95
CA THR A 230 8.63 26.28 5.24
C THR A 230 9.39 25.59 6.38
N MET A 231 9.73 24.31 6.20
CA MET A 231 10.38 23.51 7.24
C MET A 231 11.83 23.94 7.50
N VAL A 232 12.58 24.36 6.50
CA VAL A 232 13.99 24.83 6.71
C VAL A 232 14.03 26.14 7.52
N ASN A 233 12.94 26.90 7.51
CA ASN A 233 12.77 28.13 8.27
C ASN A 233 12.01 27.98 9.60
N ALA A 234 11.45 26.77 9.86
CA ALA A 234 10.63 26.51 11.02
C ALA A 234 11.44 26.32 12.31
N ASP A 235 10.84 26.65 13.45
CA ASP A 235 11.33 26.30 14.77
C ASP A 235 11.19 24.79 15.04
N TYR A 236 11.81 24.29 16.12
CA TYR A 236 11.59 22.89 16.53
C TYR A 236 10.25 22.73 17.26
N ALA A 237 9.58 21.59 17.02
CA ALA A 237 8.37 21.23 17.73
C ALA A 237 8.63 21.05 19.24
N PRO A 238 7.79 21.58 20.12
CA PRO A 238 7.86 21.33 21.55
C PRO A 238 7.64 19.85 21.87
N SER A 239 8.44 19.29 22.79
CA SER A 239 8.21 17.94 23.29
C SER A 239 7.19 17.95 24.43
N GLY A 240 6.34 16.92 24.50
CA GLY A 240 5.35 16.80 25.58
C GLY A 240 4.21 15.85 25.24
N LYS A 241 3.19 15.84 26.11
CA LYS A 241 1.91 15.19 25.87
C LYS A 241 0.83 16.25 25.77
N TYR A 242 0.22 16.35 24.61
CA TYR A 242 -0.82 17.33 24.34
C TYR A 242 -1.64 16.92 23.11
N PRO A 243 -2.76 17.61 22.82
CA PRO A 243 -3.58 17.31 21.65
C PRO A 243 -2.80 17.45 20.34
N VAL A 244 -3.11 16.57 19.38
CA VAL A 244 -2.57 16.64 18.02
C VAL A 244 -3.71 16.57 17.01
N ILE A 245 -3.74 17.54 16.10
CA ILE A 245 -4.59 17.50 14.90
C ILE A 245 -3.77 16.89 13.79
N ILE A 246 -4.25 15.81 13.19
CA ILE A 246 -3.58 15.12 12.08
C ILE A 246 -4.43 15.36 10.85
N ASP A 247 -3.83 15.96 9.82
CA ASP A 247 -4.56 16.30 8.60
C ASP A 247 -4.90 15.05 7.77
N ASN A 248 -5.71 15.22 6.76
CA ASN A 248 -6.17 14.16 5.87
C ASN A 248 -5.05 13.57 4.99
N GLU A 249 -5.39 12.83 3.94
CA GLU A 249 -4.48 12.14 3.00
C GLU A 249 -3.53 11.18 3.73
N PHE A 250 -2.21 11.40 3.59
CA PHE A 250 -1.18 10.55 4.18
C PHE A 250 -1.17 10.58 5.72
N GLY A 251 -1.97 11.44 6.36
CA GLY A 251 -2.28 11.33 7.80
C GLY A 251 -2.82 9.97 8.19
N GLY A 252 -3.55 9.30 7.30
CA GLY A 252 -4.04 7.93 7.47
C GLY A 252 -2.96 6.86 7.69
N VAL A 253 -1.68 7.19 7.48
CA VAL A 253 -0.57 6.29 7.81
C VAL A 253 -0.60 5.87 9.29
N ILE A 254 -1.11 6.72 10.18
CA ILE A 254 -1.25 6.36 11.61
C ILE A 254 -2.20 5.18 11.78
N PHE A 255 -3.38 5.20 11.15
CA PHE A 255 -4.29 4.05 11.21
C PHE A 255 -3.69 2.83 10.54
N HIS A 256 -3.10 2.99 9.36
CA HIS A 256 -2.47 1.90 8.60
C HIS A 256 -1.44 1.14 9.44
N GLU A 257 -0.51 1.85 10.03
CA GLU A 257 0.59 1.25 10.81
C GLU A 257 0.13 0.85 12.21
N ALA A 258 -0.50 1.77 12.94
CA ALA A 258 -0.84 1.54 14.33
C ALA A 258 -1.92 0.46 14.54
N CYS A 259 -2.77 0.25 13.53
CA CYS A 259 -3.92 -0.65 13.64
C CYS A 259 -4.02 -1.61 12.46
N GLY A 260 -3.86 -1.15 11.23
CA GLY A 260 -4.06 -1.93 10.01
C GLY A 260 -3.25 -3.22 10.00
N HIS A 261 -1.94 -3.17 10.25
CA HIS A 261 -1.09 -4.37 10.36
C HIS A 261 -1.51 -5.30 11.51
N GLY A 262 -2.07 -4.76 12.58
CA GLY A 262 -2.64 -5.55 13.67
C GLY A 262 -3.95 -6.24 13.31
N LEU A 263 -4.63 -5.82 12.25
CA LEU A 263 -5.87 -6.40 11.74
C LEU A 263 -5.66 -7.38 10.57
N GLU A 264 -4.40 -7.60 10.16
CA GLU A 264 -4.04 -8.65 9.20
C GLU A 264 -4.09 -10.03 9.85
N ALA A 265 -4.80 -10.97 9.25
CA ALA A 265 -4.94 -12.36 9.76
C ALA A 265 -3.60 -13.06 9.93
N THR A 266 -2.56 -12.66 9.20
CA THR A 266 -1.18 -13.14 9.37
C THR A 266 -0.67 -13.01 10.82
N SER A 267 -1.08 -11.96 11.54
CA SER A 267 -0.76 -11.74 12.95
C SER A 267 -1.87 -12.23 13.88
N VAL A 268 -3.13 -11.96 13.53
CA VAL A 268 -4.32 -12.30 14.35
C VAL A 268 -4.45 -13.81 14.56
N ALA A 269 -4.30 -14.62 13.50
CA ALA A 269 -4.43 -16.07 13.56
C ALA A 269 -3.39 -16.78 14.47
N LYS A 270 -2.32 -16.09 14.80
CA LYS A 270 -1.25 -16.58 15.67
C LYS A 270 -1.32 -16.01 17.09
N GLY A 271 -2.34 -15.22 17.41
CA GLY A 271 -2.42 -14.49 18.67
C GLY A 271 -1.35 -13.40 18.85
N ALA A 272 -0.68 -13.01 17.76
CA ALA A 272 0.43 -12.04 17.76
C ALA A 272 -0.06 -10.62 17.40
N SER A 273 -1.28 -10.28 17.75
CA SER A 273 -1.87 -8.95 17.56
C SER A 273 -2.65 -8.52 18.79
N VAL A 274 -2.60 -7.23 19.10
CA VAL A 274 -3.42 -6.60 20.15
C VAL A 274 -4.92 -6.69 19.87
N PHE A 275 -5.31 -7.01 18.63
CA PHE A 275 -6.71 -7.17 18.20
C PHE A 275 -7.17 -8.65 18.16
N SER A 276 -6.30 -9.60 18.48
CA SER A 276 -6.67 -11.02 18.48
C SER A 276 -7.77 -11.29 19.52
N GLY A 277 -8.84 -11.98 19.12
CA GLY A 277 -9.97 -12.33 19.96
C GLY A 277 -10.88 -11.15 20.36
N LYS A 278 -10.78 -10.00 19.71
CA LYS A 278 -11.54 -8.79 20.06
C LYS A 278 -12.72 -8.48 19.13
N LEU A 279 -13.12 -9.40 18.26
CA LEU A 279 -14.33 -9.21 17.44
C LEU A 279 -15.54 -8.88 18.32
N GLY A 280 -16.30 -7.86 17.93
CA GLY A 280 -17.47 -7.36 18.66
C GLY A 280 -17.15 -6.48 19.87
N GLN A 281 -15.87 -6.27 20.21
CA GLN A 281 -15.47 -5.40 21.33
C GLN A 281 -15.16 -3.99 20.85
N GLN A 282 -15.30 -3.03 21.74
CA GLN A 282 -14.89 -1.65 21.49
C GLN A 282 -13.36 -1.54 21.51
N VAL A 283 -12.78 -1.10 20.40
CA VAL A 283 -11.32 -0.94 20.21
C VAL A 283 -10.93 0.50 19.84
N ALA A 284 -11.91 1.35 19.57
CA ALA A 284 -11.71 2.75 19.20
C ALA A 284 -12.81 3.65 19.79
N SER A 285 -12.65 4.96 19.68
CA SER A 285 -13.73 5.93 19.92
C SER A 285 -14.94 5.61 19.04
N SER A 286 -16.14 5.85 19.53
CA SER A 286 -17.39 5.68 18.76
C SER A 286 -17.48 6.56 17.50
N LEU A 287 -16.62 7.56 17.39
CA LEU A 287 -16.49 8.40 16.19
C LEU A 287 -15.71 7.71 15.05
N VAL A 288 -15.04 6.59 15.33
CA VAL A 288 -14.16 5.91 14.38
C VAL A 288 -14.91 4.78 13.69
N THR A 289 -15.09 4.93 12.38
CA THR A 289 -15.38 3.84 11.45
C THR A 289 -14.20 3.73 10.50
N ALA A 290 -13.65 2.54 10.33
CA ALA A 290 -12.47 2.31 9.50
C ALA A 290 -12.64 1.08 8.61
N VAL A 291 -12.14 1.18 7.38
CA VAL A 291 -12.32 0.16 6.34
C VAL A 291 -11.02 -0.09 5.59
N ASP A 292 -10.94 -1.27 4.95
CA ASP A 292 -10.00 -1.55 3.86
C ASP A 292 -10.83 -1.83 2.60
N ASP A 293 -10.68 -1.02 1.55
CA ASP A 293 -11.53 -1.08 0.35
C ASP A 293 -10.69 -1.20 -0.92
N GLY A 294 -10.54 -2.43 -1.43
CA GLY A 294 -9.82 -2.70 -2.68
C GLY A 294 -10.60 -2.35 -3.94
N THR A 295 -11.85 -1.88 -3.83
CA THR A 295 -12.76 -1.65 -4.97
C THR A 295 -12.87 -0.20 -5.44
N ILE A 296 -12.14 0.73 -4.80
CA ILE A 296 -12.15 2.14 -5.19
C ILE A 296 -11.56 2.31 -6.59
N PRO A 297 -12.32 2.81 -7.58
CA PRO A 297 -11.82 2.92 -8.95
C PRO A 297 -10.52 3.71 -9.05
N ASN A 298 -9.55 3.15 -9.77
CA ASN A 298 -8.24 3.74 -10.02
C ASN A 298 -7.41 4.16 -8.78
N ALA A 299 -7.81 3.78 -7.56
CA ALA A 299 -6.97 4.04 -6.39
C ALA A 299 -5.69 3.19 -6.44
N TRP A 300 -4.60 3.71 -5.85
CA TRP A 300 -3.26 3.13 -5.96
C TRP A 300 -3.18 1.71 -5.42
N GLY A 301 -3.88 1.42 -4.30
CA GLY A 301 -3.95 0.10 -3.66
C GLY A 301 -5.01 -0.83 -4.25
N SER A 302 -5.90 -0.34 -5.11
CA SER A 302 -7.01 -1.15 -5.66
C SER A 302 -6.56 -2.28 -6.59
N GLN A 303 -7.34 -3.34 -6.61
CA GLN A 303 -7.21 -4.48 -7.53
C GLN A 303 -8.56 -5.15 -7.72
N ASN A 304 -8.76 -5.79 -8.89
CA ASN A 304 -10.02 -6.47 -9.19
C ASN A 304 -10.18 -7.78 -8.37
N ILE A 305 -9.06 -8.49 -8.21
CA ILE A 305 -8.90 -9.69 -7.38
C ILE A 305 -7.61 -9.57 -6.57
N ASP A 306 -7.54 -10.26 -5.44
CA ASP A 306 -6.31 -10.43 -4.68
C ASP A 306 -5.37 -11.47 -5.33
N ASP A 307 -4.22 -11.71 -4.74
CA ASP A 307 -3.21 -12.61 -5.30
C ASP A 307 -3.46 -14.12 -4.99
N GLU A 308 -4.63 -14.44 -4.45
CA GLU A 308 -5.18 -15.80 -4.34
C GLU A 308 -6.41 -15.98 -5.24
N GLY A 309 -6.78 -14.96 -6.03
CA GLY A 309 -7.91 -14.96 -6.94
C GLY A 309 -9.27 -14.70 -6.28
N THR A 310 -9.27 -14.25 -5.03
CA THR A 310 -10.49 -13.82 -4.34
C THR A 310 -10.88 -12.41 -4.79
N LYS A 311 -12.16 -12.19 -5.13
CA LYS A 311 -12.64 -10.83 -5.48
C LYS A 311 -12.39 -9.88 -4.32
N THR A 312 -11.82 -8.72 -4.62
CA THR A 312 -11.67 -7.66 -3.62
C THR A 312 -13.04 -7.07 -3.26
N ARG A 313 -13.13 -6.54 -2.05
CA ARG A 313 -14.35 -5.93 -1.52
C ARG A 313 -14.03 -4.83 -0.53
N ARG A 314 -15.05 -4.09 -0.13
CA ARG A 314 -14.97 -3.17 0.99
C ARG A 314 -15.13 -3.96 2.30
N ASN A 315 -14.05 -4.07 3.06
CA ASN A 315 -14.00 -4.74 4.36
C ASN A 315 -14.19 -3.71 5.48
N VAL A 316 -15.28 -3.79 6.21
CA VAL A 316 -15.46 -2.97 7.42
C VAL A 316 -14.64 -3.59 8.54
N LEU A 317 -13.61 -2.89 8.98
CA LEU A 317 -12.70 -3.34 10.05
C LEU A 317 -13.21 -2.89 11.41
N ILE A 318 -13.55 -1.62 11.54
CA ILE A 318 -14.11 -1.01 12.76
C ILE A 318 -15.36 -0.21 12.35
N GLU A 319 -16.43 -0.35 13.09
CA GLU A 319 -17.67 0.42 12.90
C GLU A 319 -18.09 1.05 14.23
N ASN A 320 -18.17 2.37 14.27
CA ASN A 320 -18.52 3.13 15.47
C ASN A 320 -17.71 2.67 16.70
N GLY A 321 -16.41 2.47 16.53
CA GLY A 321 -15.47 2.02 17.55
C GLY A 321 -15.44 0.51 17.82
N ILE A 322 -16.36 -0.27 17.25
CA ILE A 322 -16.47 -1.72 17.47
C ILE A 322 -15.72 -2.48 16.37
N LEU A 323 -14.87 -3.43 16.75
CA LEU A 323 -14.17 -4.30 15.81
C LEU A 323 -15.15 -5.25 15.13
N LYS A 324 -15.21 -5.18 13.78
CA LYS A 324 -16.15 -5.96 12.94
C LYS A 324 -15.49 -7.05 12.12
N GLY A 325 -14.23 -6.90 11.76
CA GLY A 325 -13.57 -7.84 10.87
C GLY A 325 -12.07 -7.71 10.83
N TYR A 326 -11.47 -8.64 10.09
CA TYR A 326 -10.04 -8.70 9.82
C TYR A 326 -9.81 -8.78 8.31
N MET A 327 -8.58 -8.51 7.87
CA MET A 327 -8.13 -8.79 6.50
C MET A 327 -7.57 -10.21 6.46
N ILE A 328 -8.17 -11.09 5.65
CA ILE A 328 -7.97 -12.53 5.74
C ILE A 328 -7.51 -13.09 4.40
N ASP A 329 -6.36 -13.77 4.40
CA ASP A 329 -5.86 -14.64 3.32
C ASP A 329 -6.31 -16.09 3.54
N LYS A 330 -6.21 -16.92 2.51
CA LYS A 330 -6.71 -18.31 2.52
C LYS A 330 -6.09 -19.17 3.65
N LEU A 331 -4.79 -19.10 3.87
CA LEU A 331 -4.12 -19.93 4.90
C LEU A 331 -4.56 -19.52 6.31
N ASN A 332 -4.62 -18.23 6.59
CA ASN A 332 -5.04 -17.75 7.89
C ASN A 332 -6.56 -17.80 8.08
N GLY A 333 -7.33 -17.75 7.00
CA GLY A 333 -8.75 -18.07 7.00
C GLY A 333 -9.02 -19.49 7.49
N ARG A 334 -8.24 -20.49 7.02
CA ARG A 334 -8.29 -21.88 7.54
C ARG A 334 -8.01 -21.94 9.05
N ARG A 335 -6.99 -21.18 9.54
CA ARG A 335 -6.64 -21.16 10.97
C ARG A 335 -7.69 -20.52 11.85
N MET A 336 -8.41 -19.54 11.33
CA MET A 336 -9.40 -18.75 12.05
C MET A 336 -10.83 -19.26 11.81
N GLU A 337 -11.00 -20.25 10.92
CA GLU A 337 -12.32 -20.72 10.44
C GLU A 337 -13.17 -19.56 9.89
N MET A 338 -12.52 -18.66 9.13
CA MET A 338 -13.14 -17.48 8.52
C MET A 338 -12.83 -17.42 7.02
N GLU A 339 -13.79 -16.87 6.25
CA GLU A 339 -13.65 -16.74 4.81
C GLU A 339 -12.59 -15.67 4.43
N PRO A 340 -11.83 -15.89 3.34
CA PRO A 340 -10.94 -14.90 2.76
C PRO A 340 -11.66 -13.60 2.38
N THR A 341 -11.00 -12.47 2.55
CA THR A 341 -11.61 -11.15 2.38
C THR A 341 -11.16 -10.40 1.13
N GLY A 342 -10.41 -11.05 0.22
CA GLY A 342 -9.85 -10.37 -0.95
C GLY A 342 -8.67 -9.46 -0.58
N SER A 343 -7.93 -9.85 0.45
CA SER A 343 -6.85 -9.05 1.03
C SER A 343 -5.48 -9.73 0.95
N SER A 344 -5.38 -10.85 0.23
CA SER A 344 -4.13 -11.60 0.07
C SER A 344 -3.25 -10.96 -1.00
N ARG A 345 -2.04 -10.51 -0.64
CA ARG A 345 -1.19 -9.76 -1.58
C ARG A 345 0.27 -10.18 -1.52
N ARG A 346 0.96 -10.04 -2.67
CA ARG A 346 2.40 -10.27 -2.84
C ARG A 346 3.02 -9.22 -3.76
N GLN A 347 4.32 -8.99 -3.61
CA GLN A 347 5.07 -8.11 -4.50
C GLN A 347 5.20 -8.71 -5.90
N SER A 348 5.51 -10.00 -6.00
CA SER A 348 5.73 -10.73 -7.25
C SER A 348 5.64 -12.24 -7.03
N TYR A 349 5.79 -13.02 -8.10
CA TYR A 349 5.86 -14.48 -8.06
C TYR A 349 6.97 -15.04 -7.12
N LYS A 350 7.93 -14.23 -6.71
CA LYS A 350 9.03 -14.60 -5.80
C LYS A 350 8.59 -14.70 -4.34
N PHE A 351 7.39 -14.21 -4.03
CA PHE A 351 6.88 -14.12 -2.66
C PHE A 351 5.59 -14.92 -2.47
N ALA A 352 5.51 -15.65 -1.37
CA ALA A 352 4.22 -16.19 -0.91
C ALA A 352 3.30 -15.03 -0.47
N PRO A 353 2.02 -15.02 -0.85
CA PRO A 353 1.10 -13.97 -0.43
C PRO A 353 0.73 -14.11 1.04
N THR A 354 0.36 -12.97 1.62
CA THR A 354 -0.17 -12.87 2.99
C THR A 354 -1.29 -11.84 3.05
N SER A 355 -2.05 -11.82 4.14
CA SER A 355 -3.02 -10.75 4.38
C SER A 355 -2.33 -9.39 4.40
N ARG A 356 -2.82 -8.44 3.62
CA ARG A 356 -2.28 -7.09 3.46
C ARG A 356 -3.41 -6.10 3.16
N MET A 357 -3.16 -4.86 3.51
CA MET A 357 -4.06 -3.74 3.21
C MET A 357 -4.08 -3.40 1.71
N THR A 358 -5.18 -2.81 1.25
CA THR A 358 -5.39 -2.25 -0.08
C THR A 358 -5.48 -0.70 0.01
N ASN A 359 -6.68 -0.15 0.15
CA ASN A 359 -6.91 1.26 0.46
C ASN A 359 -7.54 1.32 1.84
N THR A 360 -6.74 1.63 2.85
CA THR A 360 -7.14 1.57 4.25
C THR A 360 -7.36 2.97 4.79
N PHE A 361 -8.55 3.27 5.34
CA PHE A 361 -8.87 4.60 5.79
C PHE A 361 -9.89 4.66 6.93
N ILE A 362 -9.81 5.75 7.71
CA ILE A 362 -10.88 6.18 8.62
C ILE A 362 -11.91 6.92 7.77
N CYS A 363 -13.19 6.55 7.92
CA CYS A 363 -14.29 7.16 7.19
C CYS A 363 -14.52 8.62 7.63
N ALA A 364 -15.13 9.40 6.75
CA ALA A 364 -15.51 10.79 7.04
C ALA A 364 -16.47 10.89 8.24
N GLY A 365 -16.20 11.87 9.11
CA GLY A 365 -17.07 12.27 10.21
C GLY A 365 -17.97 13.46 9.84
N GLN A 366 -18.41 14.20 10.86
CA GLN A 366 -19.37 15.28 10.70
C GLN A 366 -18.76 16.67 10.83
N SER A 367 -17.62 16.83 11.52
CA SER A 367 -16.98 18.13 11.71
C SER A 367 -16.33 18.65 10.43
N THR A 368 -16.07 19.94 10.37
CA THR A 368 -15.13 20.50 9.39
C THR A 368 -13.72 20.58 9.99
N LYS A 369 -12.71 20.69 9.14
CA LYS A 369 -11.33 20.93 9.59
C LYS A 369 -11.22 22.24 10.36
N GLU A 370 -11.91 23.26 9.93
CA GLU A 370 -11.96 24.59 10.55
C GLU A 370 -12.58 24.53 11.95
N GLU A 371 -13.65 23.73 12.13
CA GLU A 371 -14.24 23.49 13.44
C GLU A 371 -13.27 22.76 14.37
N ILE A 372 -12.53 21.76 13.90
CA ILE A 372 -11.52 21.06 14.72
C ILE A 372 -10.45 22.06 15.18
N ILE A 373 -9.94 22.90 14.28
CA ILE A 373 -8.90 23.89 14.59
C ILE A 373 -9.44 24.93 15.59
N SER A 374 -10.62 25.51 15.31
CA SER A 374 -11.21 26.58 16.12
C SER A 374 -11.59 26.12 17.54
N ASN A 375 -11.94 24.83 17.72
CA ASN A 375 -12.25 24.23 19.00
C ASN A 375 -11.01 23.66 19.72
N THR A 376 -9.80 24.08 19.35
CA THR A 376 -8.55 23.60 19.94
C THR A 376 -7.75 24.74 20.54
N GLU A 377 -7.57 24.74 21.85
CA GLU A 377 -6.83 25.77 22.58
C GLU A 377 -5.33 25.69 22.28
N TYR A 378 -4.76 24.47 22.35
CA TYR A 378 -3.36 24.20 22.03
C TYR A 378 -3.20 22.82 21.40
N ALA A 379 -2.49 22.72 20.29
CA ALA A 379 -2.15 21.46 19.63
C ALA A 379 -0.94 21.59 18.71
N LEU A 380 -0.34 20.45 18.36
CA LEU A 380 0.42 20.31 17.13
C LEU A 380 -0.56 19.99 16.00
N PHE A 381 -0.55 20.76 14.93
CA PHE A 381 -1.20 20.43 13.67
C PHE A 381 -0.18 19.76 12.77
N ALA A 382 -0.27 18.44 12.65
CA ALA A 382 0.52 17.61 11.73
C ALA A 382 -0.12 17.66 10.34
N LYS A 383 0.28 18.63 9.52
CA LYS A 383 -0.28 18.87 8.19
C LYS A 383 0.15 17.79 7.19
N HIS A 384 1.42 17.38 7.24
CA HIS A 384 1.90 16.23 6.47
C HIS A 384 2.66 15.28 7.39
N MET A 385 2.29 14.03 7.30
CA MET A 385 3.01 12.96 8.00
C MET A 385 4.16 12.45 7.14
N GLY A 386 5.25 12.06 7.79
CA GLY A 386 6.38 11.37 7.19
C GLY A 386 6.32 9.87 7.42
N GLY A 387 7.45 9.22 7.17
CA GLY A 387 7.61 7.81 7.48
C GLY A 387 7.68 7.53 8.98
N GLY A 388 7.49 6.28 9.34
CA GLY A 388 7.58 5.80 10.70
C GLY A 388 7.70 4.28 10.76
N SER A 389 7.53 3.74 11.94
CA SER A 389 7.56 2.31 12.19
C SER A 389 6.53 1.90 13.25
N VAL A 390 6.10 0.66 13.20
CA VAL A 390 5.21 0.05 14.19
C VAL A 390 5.76 -1.33 14.61
N ASN A 391 5.51 -1.69 15.85
CA ASN A 391 5.59 -3.06 16.31
C ASN A 391 4.18 -3.67 16.30
N PRO A 392 3.83 -4.57 15.36
CA PRO A 392 2.47 -5.10 15.25
C PRO A 392 2.00 -5.87 16.50
N ALA A 393 2.93 -6.46 17.26
CA ALA A 393 2.62 -7.25 18.46
C ALA A 393 2.18 -6.37 19.64
N THR A 394 2.81 -5.21 19.82
CA THR A 394 2.52 -4.27 20.91
C THR A 394 1.65 -3.10 20.45
N GLY A 395 1.59 -2.82 19.15
CA GLY A 395 0.95 -1.64 18.58
C GLY A 395 1.71 -0.33 18.84
N GLU A 396 2.94 -0.39 19.39
CA GLU A 396 3.78 0.78 19.59
C GLU A 396 4.27 1.33 18.26
N PHE A 397 4.17 2.63 18.09
CA PHE A 397 4.57 3.31 16.87
C PHE A 397 5.36 4.60 17.12
N ASN A 398 6.12 5.00 16.12
CA ASN A 398 6.69 6.33 16.00
C ASN A 398 6.57 6.83 14.55
N PHE A 399 6.13 8.10 14.37
CA PHE A 399 5.96 8.72 13.06
C PHE A 399 6.51 10.14 13.05
N ALA A 400 7.32 10.46 12.05
CA ALA A 400 7.77 11.83 11.84
C ALA A 400 6.63 12.72 11.35
N VAL A 401 6.59 13.94 11.84
CA VAL A 401 5.77 15.01 11.28
C VAL A 401 6.62 15.75 10.24
N ALA A 402 6.30 15.56 8.95
CA ALA A 402 7.05 16.14 7.85
C ALA A 402 6.76 17.65 7.68
N GLU A 403 5.53 18.09 7.94
CA GLU A 403 5.14 19.49 8.00
C GLU A 403 4.18 19.70 9.16
N GLY A 404 4.57 20.51 10.13
CA GLY A 404 3.79 20.75 11.35
C GLY A 404 3.64 22.23 11.67
N TYR A 405 2.60 22.56 12.44
CA TYR A 405 2.31 23.91 12.92
C TYR A 405 1.81 23.85 14.38
N ILE A 406 2.02 24.92 15.12
CA ILE A 406 1.36 25.11 16.41
C ILE A 406 -0.02 25.72 16.18
N VAL A 407 -1.01 25.11 16.79
CA VAL A 407 -2.34 25.70 16.96
C VAL A 407 -2.41 26.30 18.36
N ARG A 408 -2.88 27.55 18.44
CA ARG A 408 -3.13 28.24 19.71
C ARG A 408 -4.41 29.07 19.62
N ASN A 409 -5.29 28.95 20.63
CA ASN A 409 -6.55 29.67 20.69
C ASN A 409 -7.38 29.58 19.40
N GLY A 410 -7.48 28.35 18.85
CA GLY A 410 -8.25 28.08 17.62
C GLY A 410 -7.64 28.59 16.31
N LYS A 411 -6.35 28.93 16.29
CA LYS A 411 -5.66 29.44 15.09
C LYS A 411 -4.33 28.72 14.85
N ILE A 412 -4.03 28.48 13.58
CA ILE A 412 -2.70 28.02 13.15
C ILE A 412 -1.75 29.22 13.24
N GLU A 413 -0.70 29.11 14.05
CA GLU A 413 0.26 30.22 14.26
C GLU A 413 1.54 30.01 13.45
N LYS A 414 2.50 29.27 13.98
CA LYS A 414 3.85 29.14 13.41
C LYS A 414 4.18 27.72 12.98
N PRO A 415 4.95 27.57 11.90
CA PRO A 415 5.46 26.26 11.48
C PRO A 415 6.46 25.72 12.51
N VAL A 416 6.44 24.39 12.68
CA VAL A 416 7.41 23.65 13.52
C VAL A 416 7.86 22.39 12.84
N ARG A 417 9.12 22.01 13.04
CA ARG A 417 9.79 20.83 12.47
C ARG A 417 10.30 19.87 13.53
N GLY A 418 10.69 18.67 13.09
CA GLY A 418 11.33 17.67 13.95
C GLY A 418 10.39 17.07 15.00
N GLY A 419 9.10 17.24 14.83
CA GLY A 419 8.09 16.56 15.65
C GLY A 419 8.01 15.07 15.30
N THR A 420 7.87 14.22 16.32
CA THR A 420 7.64 12.79 16.18
C THR A 420 6.45 12.40 17.04
N LEU A 421 5.43 11.76 16.45
CA LEU A 421 4.30 11.22 17.19
C LEU A 421 4.66 9.83 17.71
N ILE A 422 4.50 9.61 19.01
CA ILE A 422 4.83 8.36 19.68
C ILE A 422 3.61 7.88 20.46
N GLY A 423 3.23 6.63 20.29
CA GLY A 423 2.07 6.10 20.98
C GLY A 423 1.86 4.61 20.76
N GLN A 424 0.69 4.15 21.17
CA GLN A 424 0.23 2.79 20.98
C GLN A 424 -1.12 2.83 20.25
N GLY A 425 -1.25 2.09 19.14
CA GLY A 425 -2.37 2.18 18.23
C GLY A 425 -3.75 2.03 18.86
N SER A 426 -3.93 1.01 19.69
CA SER A 426 -5.20 0.78 20.37
C SER A 426 -5.59 1.91 21.36
N GLN A 427 -4.62 2.63 21.92
CA GLN A 427 -4.88 3.77 22.80
C GLN A 427 -5.19 5.04 22.01
N ILE A 428 -4.49 5.26 20.90
CA ILE A 428 -4.71 6.44 20.05
C ILE A 428 -6.10 6.45 19.44
N LEU A 429 -6.58 5.33 18.94
CA LEU A 429 -7.94 5.24 18.38
C LEU A 429 -9.03 5.59 19.41
N GLN A 430 -8.81 5.28 20.68
CA GLN A 430 -9.74 5.61 21.75
C GLN A 430 -9.72 7.10 22.12
N LYS A 431 -8.61 7.79 21.85
CA LYS A 431 -8.40 9.22 22.11
C LYS A 431 -8.79 10.14 20.95
N ILE A 432 -9.30 9.59 19.86
CA ILE A 432 -9.85 10.40 18.77
C ILE A 432 -11.18 10.98 19.26
N ASP A 433 -11.24 12.31 19.38
CA ASP A 433 -12.39 13.04 19.92
C ASP A 433 -13.08 13.97 18.91
N MET A 434 -12.47 14.16 17.72
CA MET A 434 -13.08 14.84 16.58
C MET A 434 -12.65 14.20 15.27
N VAL A 435 -13.57 14.09 14.31
CA VAL A 435 -13.36 13.53 12.97
C VAL A 435 -14.05 14.43 11.94
N ALA A 436 -13.28 14.95 10.98
CA ALA A 436 -13.81 15.85 9.95
C ALA A 436 -14.46 15.09 8.78
N SER A 437 -15.06 15.85 7.85
CA SER A 437 -15.72 15.34 6.64
C SER A 437 -14.81 15.28 5.41
N ASN A 438 -13.60 15.84 5.46
CA ASN A 438 -12.66 16.02 4.35
C ASN A 438 -11.76 14.81 4.08
N LEU A 439 -12.37 13.61 3.96
CA LEU A 439 -11.62 12.39 3.63
C LEU A 439 -10.80 12.54 2.35
N ALA A 440 -9.53 12.21 2.43
CA ALA A 440 -8.63 12.10 1.28
C ALA A 440 -7.60 10.98 1.50
N SER A 441 -6.95 10.54 0.43
CA SER A 441 -5.99 9.43 0.44
C SER A 441 -4.61 9.86 -0.06
N GLY A 442 -3.57 9.32 0.57
CA GLY A 442 -2.18 9.44 0.16
C GLY A 442 -1.61 8.09 -0.29
N GLN A 443 -0.74 8.10 -1.30
CA GLN A 443 -0.17 6.91 -1.91
C GLN A 443 1.11 6.49 -1.21
N GLY A 444 1.18 5.21 -0.81
CA GLY A 444 2.32 4.61 -0.16
C GLY A 444 2.78 3.28 -0.78
N MET A 445 3.90 2.79 -0.27
CA MET A 445 4.37 1.42 -0.49
C MET A 445 4.49 0.75 0.88
N CYS A 446 3.77 -0.35 1.05
CA CYS A 446 3.76 -1.09 2.30
C CYS A 446 4.66 -2.32 2.21
N GLY A 447 5.68 -2.41 3.06
CA GLY A 447 6.65 -3.52 3.10
C GLY A 447 6.28 -4.57 4.14
N SER A 448 6.37 -5.86 3.78
CA SER A 448 6.18 -7.00 4.70
C SER A 448 6.84 -8.27 4.16
N ARG A 449 6.56 -9.43 4.76
CA ARG A 449 7.09 -10.73 4.33
C ARG A 449 6.72 -11.10 2.89
N SER A 450 5.59 -10.65 2.39
CA SER A 450 5.17 -10.83 0.99
C SER A 450 5.72 -9.76 0.05
N GLY A 451 6.74 -9.01 0.47
CA GLY A 451 7.39 -7.95 -0.28
C GLY A 451 6.71 -6.59 -0.14
N SER A 452 7.08 -5.65 -1.01
CA SER A 452 6.57 -4.28 -1.04
C SER A 452 5.41 -4.16 -2.03
N ILE A 453 4.29 -3.62 -1.58
CA ILE A 453 3.06 -3.51 -2.39
C ILE A 453 2.51 -2.08 -2.40
N PRO A 454 1.83 -1.66 -3.50
CA PRO A 454 1.10 -0.40 -3.55
C PRO A 454 -0.05 -0.38 -2.54
N THR A 455 -0.19 0.70 -1.78
CA THR A 455 -1.25 0.85 -0.78
C THR A 455 -1.65 2.31 -0.67
N ASP A 456 -2.95 2.61 -0.65
CA ASP A 456 -3.43 3.91 -0.22
C ASP A 456 -3.66 3.91 1.29
N VAL A 457 -3.29 5.01 1.92
CA VAL A 457 -3.67 5.32 3.29
C VAL A 457 -4.57 6.54 3.29
N GLY A 458 -5.60 6.57 4.12
CA GLY A 458 -6.54 7.69 4.09
C GLY A 458 -7.16 7.98 5.45
N GLN A 459 -7.54 9.23 5.60
CA GLN A 459 -8.39 9.70 6.70
C GLN A 459 -8.91 11.11 6.39
N PRO A 460 -10.00 11.55 7.05
CA PRO A 460 -10.27 12.97 7.20
C PRO A 460 -9.30 13.59 8.21
N THR A 461 -9.32 14.90 8.38
CA THR A 461 -8.65 15.56 9.52
C THR A 461 -9.25 15.03 10.82
N ILE A 462 -8.40 14.56 11.72
CA ILE A 462 -8.79 14.05 13.06
C ILE A 462 -8.10 14.84 14.15
N ARG A 463 -8.71 14.89 15.34
CA ARG A 463 -8.03 15.33 16.58
C ARG A 463 -7.89 14.14 17.52
N VAL A 464 -6.66 13.94 17.98
CA VAL A 464 -6.33 13.04 19.08
C VAL A 464 -6.16 13.91 20.32
N SER A 465 -6.97 13.68 21.35
CA SER A 465 -7.01 14.52 22.55
C SER A 465 -5.70 14.56 23.33
N GLU A 466 -4.90 13.51 23.24
CA GLU A 466 -3.57 13.43 23.84
C GLU A 466 -2.68 12.41 23.13
N ILE A 467 -1.49 12.83 22.74
CA ILE A 467 -0.43 11.96 22.19
C ILE A 467 0.95 12.49 22.63
N THR A 468 1.93 11.59 22.75
CA THR A 468 3.30 12.00 23.03
C THR A 468 3.93 12.55 21.76
N VAL A 469 4.42 13.78 21.83
CA VAL A 469 5.19 14.43 20.78
C VAL A 469 6.66 14.47 21.23
N GLY A 470 7.52 13.78 20.49
CA GLY A 470 8.96 13.94 20.55
C GLY A 470 9.36 15.22 19.81
N GLY A 471 10.27 15.98 20.36
CA GLY A 471 10.72 17.25 19.84
C GLY A 471 11.94 17.74 20.60
N ARG A 472 12.27 19.04 20.50
CA ARG A 472 13.33 19.63 21.37
C ARG A 472 12.74 20.19 22.66
N LYS A 473 13.32 19.80 23.81
CA LYS A 473 13.00 20.34 25.13
C LYS A 473 13.37 21.84 25.17
N GLY A 474 12.40 22.70 25.54
CA GLY A 474 12.60 24.15 25.60
C GLY A 474 12.43 24.91 24.27
N ALA A 475 11.91 24.29 23.24
CA ALA A 475 11.39 24.98 22.07
C ALA A 475 10.03 25.59 22.45
N ASN A 476 9.97 26.91 22.66
CA ASN A 476 8.74 27.69 23.00
C ASN A 476 8.16 28.35 21.74
#